data_f6b029bdafd963023d0e028b3591a46d
#
_entry.id   f6b029bdafd963023d0e028b3591a46d
#
_cell.length_a   1.000
_cell.length_b   1.000
_cell.length_c   1.000
_cell.angle_alpha   90.00
_cell.angle_beta   90.00
_cell.angle_gamma   90.00
#
_symmetry.space_group_name_H-M   'P 1'
#
loop_
_entity.id
_entity.type
_entity.pdbx_description
1 polymer ?
#
loop_
_entity_poly.entity_id
_entity_poly.type
_entity_poly.pdbx_seq_one_letter_code
_entity_poly.pdbx_strand_id
1 'polypeptide(L)'
;MPTVALAAAGRMLHFELAVAYEIFGNPPLDAPHGWYDVLLCGPGPVRVGPFTVEPDHGLERLVRADTVIVPACADVDEPPPPELVDAVRAAHAAGARVASLCTGAFVLGAAGLLDGRRATTHWAHAAELSARHPSAEVDPDVLYTDNGSVLTAAGKAAAVDLCLHLVHLDHGAAVANSVARRLVMAPHRTGGQAQFVATPVQVTGGDHQLADLLDWARQRLDRPLTVTDMARRASTSPRHLGRRFRAVTGQTPLQWLLTQRVRRAQELLEATDETIEAVAVATGMGTATTLRRQFKRVVGVPPDTYRRAFRTANPA
;
A
#
# COMPACT_ATOMS: atom_id res chain seq x y z
N MET A 1 10.37 13.37 19.50
CA MET A 1 9.72 13.57 18.20
C MET A 1 10.45 12.66 17.22
N PRO A 2 9.79 11.69 16.59
CA PRO A 2 10.47 10.78 15.67
C PRO A 2 10.92 11.54 14.43
N THR A 3 12.11 11.22 13.94
CA THR A 3 12.73 11.87 12.78
C THR A 3 12.55 10.99 11.54
N VAL A 4 11.97 11.55 10.49
CA VAL A 4 11.84 10.93 9.16
C VAL A 4 12.75 11.65 8.19
N ALA A 5 13.77 10.97 7.65
CA ALA A 5 14.66 11.52 6.66
C ALA A 5 14.28 11.02 5.26
N LEU A 6 14.05 11.96 4.34
CA LEU A 6 13.83 11.69 2.93
C LEU A 6 15.19 11.76 2.21
N ALA A 7 15.66 10.63 1.70
CA ALA A 7 16.96 10.53 1.06
C ALA A 7 16.83 10.91 -0.43
N ALA A 8 17.42 12.02 -0.82
CA ALA A 8 17.35 12.57 -2.17
C ALA A 8 18.73 12.66 -2.82
N ALA A 9 18.97 11.88 -3.87
CA ALA A 9 20.21 11.96 -4.65
C ALA A 9 19.98 11.48 -6.09
N GLY A 10 20.83 11.94 -7.01
CA GLY A 10 20.71 11.63 -8.43
C GLY A 10 19.50 12.30 -9.07
N ARG A 11 18.82 11.57 -9.97
CA ARG A 11 17.58 12.00 -10.63
C ARG A 11 16.40 11.27 -9.98
N MET A 12 15.40 12.01 -9.52
CA MET A 12 14.26 11.44 -8.79
C MET A 12 12.92 11.76 -9.44
N LEU A 13 11.93 10.93 -9.15
CA LEU A 13 10.54 11.20 -9.50
C LEU A 13 9.90 12.06 -8.39
N HIS A 14 9.08 13.03 -8.80
CA HIS A 14 8.51 14.03 -7.88
C HIS A 14 7.39 13.46 -6.99
N PHE A 15 6.60 12.51 -7.52
CA PHE A 15 5.39 12.05 -6.84
C PHE A 15 5.71 11.37 -5.48
N GLU A 16 6.64 10.45 -5.46
CA GLU A 16 6.97 9.68 -4.26
C GLU A 16 7.64 10.54 -3.18
N LEU A 17 8.48 11.51 -3.59
CA LEU A 17 9.06 12.47 -2.67
C LEU A 17 7.98 13.39 -2.07
N ALA A 18 7.11 13.93 -2.92
CA ALA A 18 6.03 14.81 -2.49
C ALA A 18 5.03 14.11 -1.56
N VAL A 19 4.66 12.85 -1.88
CA VAL A 19 3.77 12.05 -1.04
C VAL A 19 4.36 11.80 0.35
N ALA A 20 5.63 11.42 0.43
CA ALA A 20 6.29 11.21 1.71
C ALA A 20 6.33 12.51 2.53
N TYR A 21 6.73 13.62 1.90
CA TYR A 21 6.74 14.93 2.57
C TYR A 21 5.33 15.35 3.01
N GLU A 22 4.32 15.17 2.15
CA GLU A 22 2.93 15.53 2.48
C GLU A 22 2.41 14.76 3.70
N ILE A 23 2.74 13.49 3.83
CA ILE A 23 2.25 12.66 4.93
C ILE A 23 2.97 12.97 6.23
N PHE A 24 4.29 13.05 6.22
CA PHE A 24 5.09 13.20 7.43
C PHE A 24 5.34 14.66 7.82
N GLY A 25 5.45 15.57 6.85
CA GLY A 25 5.73 16.99 7.07
C GLY A 25 4.50 17.81 7.44
N ASN A 26 3.29 17.32 7.10
CA ASN A 26 2.05 18.04 7.38
C ASN A 26 1.21 17.26 8.42
N PRO A 27 1.21 17.68 9.70
CA PRO A 27 0.42 17.01 10.72
C PRO A 27 -1.09 17.12 10.43
N PRO A 28 -1.90 16.08 10.74
CA PRO A 28 -3.35 16.22 10.76
C PRO A 28 -3.79 17.14 11.92
N LEU A 29 -5.03 17.68 11.88
CA LEU A 29 -5.55 18.59 12.90
C LEU A 29 -5.54 18.01 14.32
N ASP A 30 -5.68 16.70 14.43
CA ASP A 30 -5.68 15.90 15.65
C ASP A 30 -4.34 15.16 15.87
N ALA A 31 -3.24 15.68 15.31
CA ALA A 31 -1.93 15.07 15.49
C ALA A 31 -1.54 15.04 16.97
N PRO A 32 -0.87 13.94 17.42
CA PRO A 32 -0.30 13.91 18.75
C PRO A 32 0.79 14.97 18.91
N HIS A 33 1.01 15.41 20.14
CA HIS A 33 2.18 16.25 20.44
C HIS A 33 3.46 15.49 20.04
N GLY A 34 4.37 16.17 19.30
CA GLY A 34 5.60 15.55 18.82
C GLY A 34 5.41 14.77 17.51
N TRP A 35 4.66 15.32 16.55
CA TRP A 35 4.63 14.83 15.16
C TRP A 35 6.06 14.67 14.60
N TYR A 36 6.20 14.15 13.44
CA TYR A 36 7.52 13.90 12.85
C TYR A 36 8.33 15.18 12.61
N ASP A 37 9.64 15.07 12.83
CA ASP A 37 10.64 15.99 12.29
C ASP A 37 11.09 15.45 10.93
N VAL A 38 10.77 16.17 9.85
CA VAL A 38 11.06 15.71 8.49
C VAL A 38 12.28 16.42 7.95
N LEU A 39 13.32 15.64 7.62
CA LEU A 39 14.56 16.14 7.06
C LEU A 39 14.62 15.74 5.57
N LEU A 40 14.95 16.68 4.70
CA LEU A 40 15.35 16.38 3.34
C LEU A 40 16.89 16.32 3.29
N CYS A 41 17.42 15.14 2.94
CA CYS A 41 18.85 14.87 2.97
C CYS A 41 19.37 14.55 1.57
N GLY A 42 20.47 15.20 1.16
CA GLY A 42 21.08 14.97 -0.15
C GLY A 42 22.48 15.58 -0.28
N PRO A 43 23.22 15.24 -1.34
CA PRO A 43 24.60 15.74 -1.54
C PRO A 43 24.64 17.20 -2.05
N GLY A 44 23.54 17.83 -2.28
CA GLY A 44 23.37 19.16 -2.85
C GLY A 44 22.08 19.24 -3.67
N PRO A 45 21.92 20.23 -4.57
CA PRO A 45 20.72 20.38 -5.40
C PRO A 45 20.39 19.11 -6.20
N VAL A 46 19.18 18.60 -6.06
CA VAL A 46 18.72 17.33 -6.69
C VAL A 46 17.64 17.62 -7.72
N ARG A 47 17.74 16.99 -8.88
CA ARG A 47 16.70 17.06 -9.91
C ARG A 47 15.55 16.11 -9.59
N VAL A 48 14.35 16.70 -9.34
CA VAL A 48 13.14 15.97 -8.99
C VAL A 48 12.07 16.22 -10.07
N GLY A 49 12.03 15.38 -11.09
CA GLY A 49 11.23 15.63 -12.29
C GLY A 49 11.61 16.94 -12.96
N PRO A 50 10.66 17.89 -13.14
CA PRO A 50 10.96 19.20 -13.72
C PRO A 50 11.55 20.21 -12.71
N PHE A 51 11.56 19.88 -11.41
CA PHE A 51 11.99 20.78 -10.35
C PHE A 51 13.45 20.52 -9.94
N THR A 52 14.07 21.52 -9.34
CA THR A 52 15.30 21.37 -8.55
C THR A 52 14.94 21.60 -7.10
N VAL A 53 15.33 20.67 -6.24
CA VAL A 53 15.11 20.74 -4.80
C VAL A 53 16.48 20.85 -4.12
N GLU A 54 16.60 21.74 -3.16
CA GLU A 54 17.81 21.90 -2.34
C GLU A 54 17.56 21.22 -0.99
N PRO A 55 18.26 20.11 -0.69
CA PRO A 55 18.20 19.47 0.62
C PRO A 55 18.78 20.39 1.71
N ASP A 56 18.12 20.45 2.86
CA ASP A 56 18.59 21.23 4.01
C ASP A 56 19.76 20.56 4.73
N HIS A 57 20.00 19.27 4.48
CA HIS A 57 20.99 18.43 5.15
C HIS A 57 21.75 17.54 4.16
N GLY A 58 23.01 17.22 4.49
CA GLY A 58 23.78 16.22 3.79
C GLY A 58 23.32 14.78 4.10
N LEU A 59 23.76 13.81 3.27
CA LEU A 59 23.41 12.39 3.44
C LEU A 59 23.91 11.80 4.77
N GLU A 60 24.94 12.37 5.39
CA GLU A 60 25.44 11.95 6.71
C GLU A 60 24.38 12.09 7.81
N ARG A 61 23.34 12.88 7.57
CA ARG A 61 22.26 13.08 8.53
C ARG A 61 21.33 11.86 8.63
N LEU A 62 21.28 11.00 7.60
CA LEU A 62 20.44 9.81 7.56
C LEU A 62 20.71 8.87 8.76
N VAL A 63 21.93 8.80 9.24
CA VAL A 63 22.34 7.92 10.37
C VAL A 63 21.67 8.29 11.69
N ARG A 64 21.10 9.49 11.80
CA ARG A 64 20.42 9.99 13.01
C ARG A 64 18.90 9.92 12.92
N ALA A 65 18.36 9.47 11.80
CA ALA A 65 16.91 9.37 11.60
C ALA A 65 16.37 8.07 12.22
N ASP A 66 15.16 8.12 12.76
CA ASP A 66 14.42 6.92 13.19
C ASP A 66 13.88 6.15 11.99
N THR A 67 13.51 6.87 10.93
CA THR A 67 13.06 6.29 9.66
C THR A 67 13.72 7.01 8.49
N VAL A 68 14.28 6.24 7.57
CA VAL A 68 14.79 6.73 6.28
C VAL A 68 13.84 6.27 5.18
N ILE A 69 13.38 7.21 4.36
CA ILE A 69 12.58 6.90 3.17
C ILE A 69 13.43 7.21 1.93
N VAL A 70 13.56 6.23 1.05
CA VAL A 70 14.19 6.35 -0.25
C VAL A 70 13.09 6.46 -1.32
N PRO A 71 12.81 7.66 -1.84
CA PRO A 71 11.83 7.85 -2.90
C PRO A 71 12.28 7.23 -4.24
N ALA A 72 11.42 7.33 -5.25
CA ALA A 72 11.67 6.74 -6.55
C ALA A 72 12.82 7.43 -7.31
N CYS A 73 13.78 6.65 -7.78
CA CYS A 73 14.78 7.05 -8.76
C CYS A 73 14.13 7.16 -10.16
N ALA A 74 14.57 8.14 -10.95
CA ALA A 74 13.97 8.39 -12.27
C ALA A 74 14.42 7.39 -13.34
N ASP A 75 15.61 6.82 -13.19
CA ASP A 75 16.17 5.85 -14.10
C ASP A 75 16.70 4.64 -13.33
N VAL A 76 16.21 3.46 -13.67
CA VAL A 76 16.66 2.21 -13.06
C VAL A 76 17.89 1.64 -13.76
N ASP A 77 18.16 2.04 -15.00
CA ASP A 77 19.32 1.57 -15.77
C ASP A 77 20.62 2.19 -15.26
N GLU A 78 20.55 3.39 -14.69
CA GLU A 78 21.66 4.00 -13.97
C GLU A 78 21.84 3.36 -12.60
N PRO A 79 23.07 2.96 -12.22
CA PRO A 79 23.32 2.48 -10.86
C PRO A 79 23.03 3.61 -9.85
N PRO A 80 22.46 3.29 -8.68
CA PRO A 80 22.24 4.29 -7.65
C PRO A 80 23.55 4.96 -7.23
N PRO A 81 23.54 6.26 -6.89
CA PRO A 81 24.74 6.96 -6.42
C PRO A 81 25.38 6.24 -5.23
N PRO A 82 26.69 5.91 -5.29
CA PRO A 82 27.36 5.15 -4.21
C PRO A 82 27.24 5.80 -2.85
N GLU A 83 27.33 7.14 -2.78
CA GLU A 83 27.19 7.90 -1.53
C GLU A 83 25.78 7.75 -0.91
N LEU A 84 24.73 7.62 -1.73
CA LEU A 84 23.38 7.36 -1.23
C LEU A 84 23.27 5.93 -0.70
N VAL A 85 23.81 4.96 -1.44
CA VAL A 85 23.80 3.53 -1.04
C VAL A 85 24.53 3.35 0.30
N ASP A 86 25.69 3.97 0.46
CA ASP A 86 26.50 3.86 1.69
C ASP A 86 25.81 4.56 2.87
N ALA A 87 25.20 5.73 2.64
CA ALA A 87 24.47 6.47 3.68
C ALA A 87 23.22 5.70 4.15
N VAL A 88 22.47 5.08 3.24
CA VAL A 88 21.30 4.24 3.58
C VAL A 88 21.72 2.98 4.33
N ARG A 89 22.82 2.34 3.93
CA ARG A 89 23.38 1.18 4.65
C ARG A 89 23.82 1.56 6.06
N ALA A 90 24.51 2.69 6.21
CA ALA A 90 24.96 3.19 7.50
C ALA A 90 23.80 3.54 8.43
N ALA A 91 22.74 4.18 7.91
CA ALA A 91 21.53 4.49 8.67
C ALA A 91 20.84 3.22 9.19
N HIS A 92 20.68 2.20 8.34
CA HIS A 92 20.12 0.91 8.77
C HIS A 92 20.99 0.22 9.82
N ALA A 93 22.32 0.23 9.66
CA ALA A 93 23.25 -0.34 10.62
C ALA A 93 23.21 0.41 11.98
N ALA A 94 22.88 1.70 11.99
CA ALA A 94 22.68 2.49 13.19
C ALA A 94 21.30 2.26 13.85
N GLY A 95 20.42 1.43 13.27
CA GLY A 95 19.11 1.06 13.82
C GLY A 95 17.93 1.78 13.19
N ALA A 96 18.14 2.61 12.19
CA ALA A 96 17.02 3.25 11.48
C ALA A 96 16.16 2.22 10.73
N ARG A 97 14.84 2.42 10.74
CA ARG A 97 13.92 1.76 9.83
C ARG A 97 14.10 2.35 8.45
N VAL A 98 14.26 1.51 7.42
CA VAL A 98 14.46 1.97 6.03
C VAL A 98 13.30 1.54 5.17
N ALA A 99 12.69 2.50 4.48
CA ALA A 99 11.58 2.26 3.57
C ALA A 99 11.92 2.76 2.16
N SER A 100 11.55 2.01 1.13
CA SER A 100 11.66 2.46 -0.26
C SER A 100 10.29 2.61 -0.90
N LEU A 101 10.17 3.60 -1.78
CA LEU A 101 9.00 3.85 -2.60
C LEU A 101 9.36 3.61 -4.07
N CYS A 102 8.60 2.76 -4.75
CA CYS A 102 8.77 2.47 -6.17
C CYS A 102 10.20 1.97 -6.49
N THR A 103 10.88 2.60 -7.45
CA THR A 103 12.25 2.30 -7.87
C THR A 103 13.32 2.61 -6.82
N GLY A 104 12.99 3.25 -5.71
CA GLY A 104 13.88 3.36 -4.55
C GLY A 104 14.33 2.01 -3.99
N ALA A 105 13.61 0.92 -4.30
CA ALA A 105 14.02 -0.44 -3.95
C ALA A 105 15.37 -0.86 -4.54
N PHE A 106 15.78 -0.28 -5.67
CA PHE A 106 17.10 -0.54 -6.27
C PHE A 106 18.24 -0.01 -5.39
N VAL A 107 18.03 1.10 -4.69
CA VAL A 107 18.99 1.61 -3.70
C VAL A 107 19.12 0.63 -2.53
N LEU A 108 18.00 0.13 -2.02
CA LEU A 108 18.00 -0.86 -0.92
C LEU A 108 18.66 -2.18 -1.35
N GLY A 109 18.42 -2.60 -2.60
CA GLY A 109 19.08 -3.76 -3.18
C GLY A 109 20.60 -3.58 -3.26
N ALA A 110 21.07 -2.44 -3.78
CA ALA A 110 22.48 -2.10 -3.85
C ALA A 110 23.12 -1.96 -2.45
N ALA A 111 22.35 -1.56 -1.45
CA ALA A 111 22.79 -1.53 -0.05
C ALA A 111 22.83 -2.92 0.60
N GLY A 112 22.38 -4.01 -0.07
CA GLY A 112 22.29 -5.35 0.48
C GLY A 112 21.17 -5.55 1.49
N LEU A 113 20.24 -4.59 1.58
CA LEU A 113 19.16 -4.62 2.57
C LEU A 113 17.99 -5.51 2.16
N LEU A 114 17.95 -5.98 0.91
CA LEU A 114 16.89 -6.86 0.41
C LEU A 114 17.26 -8.35 0.48
N ASP A 115 18.49 -8.70 0.81
CA ASP A 115 18.98 -10.07 0.82
C ASP A 115 18.21 -10.95 1.81
N GLY A 116 17.62 -12.05 1.32
CA GLY A 116 16.80 -12.97 2.09
C GLY A 116 15.47 -12.39 2.58
N ARG A 117 15.05 -11.26 2.04
CA ARG A 117 13.80 -10.59 2.43
C ARG A 117 12.81 -10.52 1.27
N ARG A 118 11.53 -10.56 1.59
CA ARG A 118 10.47 -10.27 0.63
C ARG A 118 10.46 -8.78 0.33
N ALA A 119 10.53 -8.42 -0.94
CA ALA A 119 10.57 -7.05 -1.40
C ALA A 119 9.58 -6.81 -2.53
N THR A 120 9.20 -5.56 -2.77
CA THR A 120 8.45 -5.16 -3.94
C THR A 120 8.98 -3.85 -4.50
N THR A 121 8.67 -3.59 -5.74
CA THR A 121 8.88 -2.33 -6.46
C THR A 121 7.71 -2.12 -7.42
N HIS A 122 7.76 -1.09 -8.25
CA HIS A 122 6.76 -0.92 -9.30
C HIS A 122 6.75 -2.16 -10.22
N TRP A 123 5.57 -2.68 -10.52
CA TRP A 123 5.37 -3.91 -11.29
C TRP A 123 6.20 -3.96 -12.59
N ALA A 124 6.36 -2.80 -13.28
CA ALA A 124 7.13 -2.70 -14.51
C ALA A 124 8.65 -2.97 -14.32
N HIS A 125 9.16 -2.84 -13.10
CA HIS A 125 10.57 -3.01 -12.76
C HIS A 125 10.85 -4.21 -11.84
N ALA A 126 9.81 -5.01 -11.51
CA ALA A 126 9.96 -6.13 -10.59
C ALA A 126 10.88 -7.23 -11.14
N ALA A 127 10.76 -7.55 -12.42
CA ALA A 127 11.63 -8.53 -13.08
C ALA A 127 13.10 -8.08 -13.07
N GLU A 128 13.34 -6.79 -13.29
CA GLU A 128 14.68 -6.23 -13.28
C GLU A 128 15.29 -6.19 -11.88
N LEU A 129 14.50 -5.79 -10.87
CA LEU A 129 14.94 -5.82 -9.47
C LEU A 129 15.34 -7.25 -9.07
N SER A 130 14.53 -8.26 -9.44
CA SER A 130 14.84 -9.66 -9.19
C SER A 130 16.12 -10.13 -9.90
N ALA A 131 16.33 -9.69 -11.13
CA ALA A 131 17.53 -10.06 -11.90
C ALA A 131 18.81 -9.44 -11.32
N ARG A 132 18.77 -8.19 -10.86
CA ARG A 132 19.92 -7.50 -10.27
C ARG A 132 20.20 -7.93 -8.82
N HIS A 133 19.19 -8.32 -8.09
CA HIS A 133 19.28 -8.72 -6.67
C HIS A 133 18.66 -10.09 -6.44
N PRO A 134 19.29 -11.18 -6.92
CA PRO A 134 18.73 -12.53 -6.92
C PRO A 134 18.54 -13.11 -5.50
N SER A 135 19.19 -12.52 -4.50
CA SER A 135 18.99 -12.89 -3.09
C SER A 135 17.71 -12.31 -2.48
N ALA A 136 17.02 -11.38 -3.17
CA ALA A 136 15.75 -10.81 -2.72
C ALA A 136 14.55 -11.65 -3.23
N GLU A 137 13.53 -11.83 -2.38
CA GLU A 137 12.26 -12.44 -2.79
C GLU A 137 11.32 -11.37 -3.35
N VAL A 138 11.51 -11.01 -4.62
CA VAL A 138 10.72 -9.94 -5.24
C VAL A 138 9.31 -10.43 -5.57
N ASP A 139 8.30 -9.78 -4.98
CA ASP A 139 6.88 -10.03 -5.20
C ASP A 139 6.22 -8.85 -5.93
N PRO A 140 5.88 -8.99 -7.23
CA PRO A 140 5.23 -7.93 -8.01
C PRO A 140 3.74 -7.74 -7.69
N ASP A 141 3.12 -8.69 -6.96
CA ASP A 141 1.67 -8.71 -6.76
C ASP A 141 1.20 -8.03 -5.46
N VAL A 142 2.12 -7.34 -4.73
CA VAL A 142 1.79 -6.69 -3.46
C VAL A 142 2.01 -5.18 -3.51
N LEU A 143 1.21 -4.43 -2.75
CA LEU A 143 1.35 -2.97 -2.66
C LEU A 143 2.62 -2.58 -1.91
N TYR A 144 2.89 -3.26 -0.80
CA TYR A 144 4.10 -3.07 0.00
C TYR A 144 4.44 -4.32 0.80
N THR A 145 5.67 -4.42 1.22
CA THR A 145 6.18 -5.44 2.15
C THR A 145 6.67 -4.76 3.42
N ASP A 146 6.56 -5.48 4.54
CA ASP A 146 7.07 -5.06 5.84
C ASP A 146 7.87 -6.23 6.44
N ASN A 147 9.19 -6.04 6.59
CA ASN A 147 10.09 -6.97 7.27
C ASN A 147 10.63 -6.35 8.57
N GLY A 148 9.85 -5.51 9.25
CA GLY A 148 10.23 -4.81 10.47
C GLY A 148 11.11 -3.58 10.20
N SER A 149 12.42 -3.77 10.04
CA SER A 149 13.35 -2.65 9.80
C SER A 149 13.52 -2.28 8.33
N VAL A 150 13.08 -3.11 7.39
CA VAL A 150 13.16 -2.85 5.93
C VAL A 150 11.80 -3.03 5.29
N LEU A 151 11.30 -1.97 4.67
CA LEU A 151 10.00 -1.94 4.01
C LEU A 151 10.16 -1.49 2.55
N THR A 152 9.31 -2.03 1.67
CA THR A 152 9.32 -1.61 0.27
C THR A 152 7.89 -1.43 -0.24
N ALA A 153 7.65 -0.45 -1.09
CA ALA A 153 6.35 -0.22 -1.73
C ALA A 153 6.45 -0.16 -3.25
N ALA A 154 5.36 -0.55 -3.90
CA ALA A 154 5.21 -0.49 -5.35
C ALA A 154 5.29 0.94 -5.94
N GLY A 155 5.17 1.95 -5.11
CA GLY A 155 5.13 3.34 -5.57
C GLY A 155 3.75 3.79 -6.05
N LYS A 156 3.68 5.02 -6.57
CA LYS A 156 2.42 5.66 -6.94
C LYS A 156 1.44 5.61 -5.75
N ALA A 157 0.18 5.25 -5.98
CA ALA A 157 -0.80 5.13 -4.90
C ALA A 157 -0.37 4.20 -3.75
N ALA A 158 0.45 3.18 -4.01
CA ALA A 158 0.97 2.28 -2.98
C ALA A 158 2.04 2.95 -2.08
N ALA A 159 2.68 4.04 -2.53
CA ALA A 159 3.56 4.84 -1.69
C ALA A 159 2.77 5.47 -0.52
N VAL A 160 1.54 5.95 -0.80
CA VAL A 160 0.65 6.47 0.25
C VAL A 160 0.30 5.38 1.26
N ASP A 161 -0.01 4.15 0.78
CA ASP A 161 -0.36 3.04 1.67
C ASP A 161 0.78 2.67 2.61
N LEU A 162 2.02 2.61 2.12
CA LEU A 162 3.18 2.35 2.97
C LEU A 162 3.42 3.51 3.96
N CYS A 163 3.34 4.76 3.53
CA CYS A 163 3.51 5.90 4.44
C CYS A 163 2.41 5.93 5.52
N LEU A 164 1.15 5.64 5.17
CA LEU A 164 0.07 5.49 6.15
C LEU A 164 0.28 4.29 7.08
N HIS A 165 0.84 3.19 6.58
CA HIS A 165 1.23 2.04 7.41
C HIS A 165 2.31 2.43 8.43
N LEU A 166 3.32 3.21 8.05
CA LEU A 166 4.32 3.73 8.95
C LEU A 166 3.70 4.63 10.03
N VAL A 167 2.81 5.54 9.65
CA VAL A 167 2.05 6.36 10.63
C VAL A 167 1.21 5.49 11.56
N HIS A 168 0.60 4.40 11.03
CA HIS A 168 -0.15 3.45 11.86
C HIS A 168 0.75 2.73 12.89
N LEU A 169 1.94 2.31 12.50
CA LEU A 169 2.89 1.67 13.41
C LEU A 169 3.34 2.62 14.52
N ASP A 170 3.58 3.89 14.18
CA ASP A 170 4.15 4.87 15.10
C ASP A 170 3.10 5.55 16.00
N HIS A 171 1.90 5.83 15.47
CA HIS A 171 0.85 6.64 16.14
C HIS A 171 -0.50 5.93 16.25
N GLY A 172 -0.62 4.72 15.71
CA GLY A 172 -1.86 3.92 15.75
C GLY A 172 -2.86 4.26 14.66
N ALA A 173 -3.93 3.43 14.61
CA ALA A 173 -4.92 3.44 13.52
C ALA A 173 -5.71 4.75 13.43
N ALA A 174 -6.05 5.36 14.55
CA ALA A 174 -6.86 6.59 14.57
C ALA A 174 -6.14 7.75 13.87
N VAL A 175 -4.84 7.93 14.15
CA VAL A 175 -4.01 8.98 13.55
C VAL A 175 -3.78 8.68 12.06
N ALA A 176 -3.47 7.44 11.68
CA ALA A 176 -3.32 7.06 10.28
C ALA A 176 -4.61 7.31 9.47
N ASN A 177 -5.78 7.04 10.05
CA ASN A 177 -7.07 7.33 9.42
C ASN A 177 -7.33 8.84 9.29
N SER A 178 -6.87 9.65 10.25
CA SER A 178 -6.98 11.11 10.16
C SER A 178 -6.12 11.66 9.00
N VAL A 179 -4.89 11.16 8.84
CA VAL A 179 -4.04 11.49 7.69
C VAL A 179 -4.72 11.05 6.38
N ALA A 180 -5.27 9.84 6.31
CA ALA A 180 -5.96 9.34 5.12
C ALA A 180 -7.17 10.21 4.72
N ARG A 181 -7.97 10.67 5.71
CA ARG A 181 -9.08 11.60 5.47
C ARG A 181 -8.59 12.93 4.91
N ARG A 182 -7.50 13.49 5.47
CA ARG A 182 -6.90 14.73 4.96
C ARG A 182 -6.46 14.59 3.51
N LEU A 183 -5.97 13.42 3.12
CA LEU A 183 -5.58 13.10 1.74
C LEU A 183 -6.78 12.75 0.83
N VAL A 184 -8.01 12.77 1.36
CA VAL A 184 -9.23 12.36 0.65
C VAL A 184 -9.11 10.94 0.10
N MET A 185 -8.47 10.04 0.86
CA MET A 185 -8.25 8.65 0.49
C MET A 185 -9.11 7.70 1.34
N ALA A 186 -9.45 6.56 0.72
CA ALA A 186 -10.07 5.48 1.45
C ALA A 186 -9.14 4.97 2.58
N PRO A 187 -9.70 4.46 3.69
CA PRO A 187 -8.90 3.89 4.76
C PRO A 187 -7.93 2.81 4.23
N HIS A 188 -6.82 2.71 4.92
CA HIS A 188 -5.67 1.85 4.71
C HIS A 188 -5.92 0.57 3.88
N ARG A 189 -5.20 0.44 2.77
CA ARG A 189 -5.09 -0.80 2.01
C ARG A 189 -3.98 -1.66 2.60
N THR A 190 -4.25 -2.96 2.79
CA THR A 190 -3.22 -3.90 3.27
C THR A 190 -2.16 -4.15 2.20
N GLY A 191 -0.90 -4.29 2.59
CA GLY A 191 0.23 -4.51 1.68
C GLY A 191 0.06 -5.68 0.72
N GLY A 192 -0.62 -6.75 1.12
CA GLY A 192 -0.89 -7.92 0.28
C GLY A 192 -1.93 -7.73 -0.83
N GLN A 193 -2.40 -6.51 -1.09
CA GLN A 193 -3.29 -6.22 -2.21
C GLN A 193 -2.49 -6.08 -3.50
N ALA A 194 -3.01 -6.59 -4.63
CA ALA A 194 -2.31 -6.52 -5.91
C ALA A 194 -2.08 -5.07 -6.39
N GLN A 195 -0.87 -4.79 -6.88
CA GLN A 195 -0.48 -3.49 -7.43
C GLN A 195 -1.31 -3.13 -8.67
N PHE A 196 -1.45 -4.10 -9.55
CA PHE A 196 -2.01 -3.91 -10.87
C PHE A 196 -2.65 -5.19 -11.38
N VAL A 197 -3.77 -5.04 -12.03
CA VAL A 197 -4.32 -6.08 -12.89
C VAL A 197 -3.61 -5.92 -14.23
N ALA A 198 -2.68 -6.82 -14.54
CA ALA A 198 -1.72 -6.73 -15.64
C ALA A 198 -2.33 -6.81 -17.06
N THR A 199 -3.60 -6.52 -17.19
CA THR A 199 -4.20 -6.36 -18.50
C THR A 199 -4.84 -4.97 -18.53
N PRO A 200 -4.31 -4.01 -19.32
CA PRO A 200 -5.20 -3.02 -19.87
C PRO A 200 -6.32 -3.86 -20.46
N VAL A 201 -7.55 -3.61 -20.05
CA VAL A 201 -8.69 -4.12 -20.78
C VAL A 201 -8.52 -3.58 -22.20
N GLN A 202 -7.76 -4.27 -23.03
CA GLN A 202 -7.97 -4.17 -24.46
C GLN A 202 -9.40 -4.68 -24.60
N VAL A 203 -10.30 -3.76 -24.86
CA VAL A 203 -11.70 -3.99 -25.15
C VAL A 203 -11.75 -4.72 -26.50
N THR A 204 -11.28 -5.95 -26.52
CA THR A 204 -11.65 -6.94 -27.51
C THR A 204 -12.89 -7.61 -26.96
N GLY A 205 -13.93 -7.72 -27.75
CA GLY A 205 -15.34 -8.01 -27.44
C GLY A 205 -15.73 -9.06 -26.38
N GLY A 206 -14.79 -9.52 -25.53
CA GLY A 206 -15.02 -10.42 -24.43
C GLY A 206 -14.88 -9.82 -23.02
N ASP A 207 -14.29 -8.64 -22.89
CA ASP A 207 -13.99 -8.02 -21.59
C ASP A 207 -15.16 -7.20 -21.02
N HIS A 208 -16.06 -6.70 -21.87
CA HIS A 208 -17.34 -6.12 -21.43
C HIS A 208 -18.13 -7.09 -20.54
N GLN A 209 -18.14 -8.39 -20.90
CA GLN A 209 -18.87 -9.40 -20.12
C GLN A 209 -18.32 -9.58 -18.69
N LEU A 210 -17.01 -9.41 -18.49
CA LEU A 210 -16.43 -9.50 -17.13
C LEU A 210 -16.71 -8.22 -16.34
N ALA A 211 -16.60 -7.04 -16.95
CA ALA A 211 -16.97 -5.77 -16.32
C ALA A 211 -18.45 -5.78 -15.90
N ASP A 212 -19.35 -6.17 -16.81
CA ASP A 212 -20.77 -6.33 -16.54
C ASP A 212 -21.05 -7.34 -15.42
N LEU A 213 -20.27 -8.43 -15.37
CA LEU A 213 -20.37 -9.43 -14.31
C LEU A 213 -19.94 -8.86 -12.95
N LEU A 214 -18.86 -8.08 -12.91
CA LEU A 214 -18.37 -7.45 -11.69
C LEU A 214 -19.38 -6.44 -11.14
N ASP A 215 -19.97 -5.62 -12.00
CA ASP A 215 -20.98 -4.64 -11.63
C ASP A 215 -22.28 -5.34 -11.19
N TRP A 216 -22.70 -6.37 -11.90
CA TRP A 216 -23.84 -7.19 -11.51
C TRP A 216 -23.63 -7.85 -10.13
N ALA A 217 -22.43 -8.32 -9.85
CA ALA A 217 -22.10 -8.93 -8.54
C ALA A 217 -22.04 -7.89 -7.42
N ARG A 218 -21.48 -6.68 -7.67
CA ARG A 218 -21.48 -5.57 -6.68
C ARG A 218 -22.88 -5.17 -6.24
N GLN A 219 -23.85 -5.16 -7.17
CA GLN A 219 -25.25 -4.83 -6.88
C GLN A 219 -25.99 -5.91 -6.08
N ARG A 220 -25.34 -7.07 -5.81
CA ARG A 220 -25.95 -8.26 -5.19
C ARG A 220 -25.11 -8.84 -4.07
N LEU A 221 -24.27 -8.01 -3.44
CA LEU A 221 -23.39 -8.45 -2.34
C LEU A 221 -24.17 -8.94 -1.13
N ASP A 222 -25.38 -8.41 -0.93
CA ASP A 222 -26.33 -8.78 0.13
C ASP A 222 -26.89 -10.21 -0.02
N ARG A 223 -26.82 -10.80 -1.23
CA ARG A 223 -27.43 -12.09 -1.53
C ARG A 223 -26.43 -13.24 -1.44
N PRO A 224 -26.89 -14.50 -1.24
CA PRO A 224 -26.03 -15.67 -1.30
C PRO A 224 -25.55 -15.91 -2.72
N LEU A 225 -24.53 -15.16 -3.14
CA LEU A 225 -23.90 -15.26 -4.44
C LEU A 225 -22.73 -16.25 -4.40
N THR A 226 -22.76 -17.25 -5.28
CA THR A 226 -21.72 -18.27 -5.43
C THR A 226 -20.89 -18.05 -6.71
N VAL A 227 -19.71 -18.68 -6.78
CA VAL A 227 -18.88 -18.67 -8.00
C VAL A 227 -19.65 -19.35 -9.16
N THR A 228 -20.50 -20.32 -8.87
CA THR A 228 -21.34 -20.99 -9.87
C THR A 228 -22.40 -20.03 -10.44
N ASP A 229 -23.00 -19.17 -9.61
CA ASP A 229 -23.95 -18.17 -10.08
C ASP A 229 -23.26 -17.12 -10.95
N MET A 230 -22.07 -16.69 -10.57
CA MET A 230 -21.24 -15.79 -11.37
C MET A 230 -20.87 -16.41 -12.72
N ALA A 231 -20.50 -17.69 -12.74
CA ALA A 231 -20.16 -18.41 -13.97
C ALA A 231 -21.38 -18.55 -14.89
N ARG A 232 -22.55 -18.88 -14.31
CA ARG A 232 -23.82 -18.94 -15.03
C ARG A 232 -24.20 -17.59 -15.65
N ARG A 233 -24.04 -16.50 -14.87
CA ARG A 233 -24.31 -15.12 -15.35
C ARG A 233 -23.39 -14.72 -16.51
N ALA A 234 -22.13 -15.19 -16.50
CA ALA A 234 -21.15 -14.97 -17.56
C ALA A 234 -21.22 -16.01 -18.69
N SER A 235 -22.22 -16.88 -18.71
CA SER A 235 -22.38 -17.97 -19.69
C SER A 235 -21.12 -18.83 -19.88
N THR A 236 -20.45 -19.16 -18.76
CA THR A 236 -19.17 -19.90 -18.76
C THR A 236 -19.10 -20.94 -17.64
N SER A 237 -18.09 -21.81 -17.66
CA SER A 237 -17.85 -22.74 -16.56
C SER A 237 -17.13 -22.06 -15.37
N PRO A 238 -17.33 -22.54 -14.12
CA PRO A 238 -16.61 -22.02 -12.95
C PRO A 238 -15.08 -22.06 -13.10
N ARG A 239 -14.55 -23.11 -13.75
CA ARG A 239 -13.11 -23.26 -14.02
C ARG A 239 -12.61 -22.19 -15.01
N HIS A 240 -13.34 -21.95 -16.08
CA HIS A 240 -12.98 -20.94 -17.08
C HIS A 240 -13.11 -19.53 -16.50
N LEU A 241 -14.19 -19.26 -15.75
CA LEU A 241 -14.36 -18.01 -15.03
C LEU A 241 -13.18 -17.79 -14.06
N GLY A 242 -12.80 -18.79 -13.27
CA GLY A 242 -11.70 -18.69 -12.32
C GLY A 242 -10.36 -18.34 -12.97
N ARG A 243 -10.04 -18.95 -14.13
CA ARG A 243 -8.84 -18.65 -14.90
C ARG A 243 -8.87 -17.21 -15.45
N ARG A 244 -9.97 -16.82 -16.10
CA ARG A 244 -10.16 -15.48 -16.68
C ARG A 244 -10.17 -14.43 -15.58
N PHE A 245 -10.86 -14.68 -14.49
CA PHE A 245 -10.94 -13.76 -13.34
C PHE A 245 -9.56 -13.50 -12.74
N ARG A 246 -8.75 -14.57 -12.55
CA ARG A 246 -7.38 -14.44 -12.02
C ARG A 246 -6.47 -13.70 -13.01
N ALA A 247 -6.61 -13.94 -14.32
CA ALA A 247 -5.85 -13.23 -15.34
C ALA A 247 -6.17 -11.72 -15.37
N VAL A 248 -7.43 -11.32 -15.13
CA VAL A 248 -7.86 -9.92 -15.20
C VAL A 248 -7.75 -9.21 -13.85
N THR A 249 -8.02 -9.89 -12.72
CA THR A 249 -8.12 -9.26 -11.40
C THR A 249 -6.99 -9.65 -10.43
N GLY A 250 -6.11 -10.57 -10.81
CA GLY A 250 -5.10 -11.16 -9.93
C GLY A 250 -5.67 -12.09 -8.84
N GLN A 251 -7.00 -12.19 -8.71
CA GLN A 251 -7.69 -12.89 -7.63
C GLN A 251 -8.63 -13.98 -8.15
N THR A 252 -9.01 -14.92 -7.29
CA THR A 252 -10.12 -15.82 -7.59
C THR A 252 -11.46 -15.09 -7.45
N PRO A 253 -12.54 -15.52 -8.17
CA PRO A 253 -13.87 -14.94 -8.02
C PRO A 253 -14.36 -14.90 -6.57
N LEU A 254 -14.07 -15.94 -5.79
CA LEU A 254 -14.45 -15.99 -4.39
C LEU A 254 -13.67 -15.01 -3.53
N GLN A 255 -12.35 -14.87 -3.73
CA GLN A 255 -11.53 -13.89 -3.01
C GLN A 255 -12.01 -12.48 -3.29
N TRP A 256 -12.26 -12.15 -4.56
CA TRP A 256 -12.80 -10.85 -4.96
C TRP A 256 -14.16 -10.58 -4.30
N LEU A 257 -15.10 -11.53 -4.37
CA LEU A 257 -16.42 -11.39 -3.75
C LEU A 257 -16.33 -11.13 -2.25
N LEU A 258 -15.50 -11.88 -1.54
CA LEU A 258 -15.27 -11.69 -0.10
C LEU A 258 -14.67 -10.32 0.19
N THR A 259 -13.74 -9.84 -0.62
CA THR A 259 -13.17 -8.50 -0.49
C THR A 259 -14.23 -7.41 -0.68
N GLN A 260 -15.10 -7.52 -1.70
CA GLN A 260 -16.19 -6.56 -1.90
C GLN A 260 -17.16 -6.55 -0.71
N ARG A 261 -17.52 -7.71 -0.18
CA ARG A 261 -18.38 -7.84 1.01
C ARG A 261 -17.77 -7.22 2.26
N VAL A 262 -16.45 -7.40 2.46
CA VAL A 262 -15.74 -6.76 3.58
C VAL A 262 -15.74 -5.25 3.42
N ARG A 263 -15.51 -4.71 2.24
CA ARG A 263 -15.60 -3.26 1.96
C ARG A 263 -16.99 -2.71 2.28
N ARG A 264 -18.03 -3.41 1.84
CA ARG A 264 -19.40 -3.03 2.18
C ARG A 264 -19.67 -3.09 3.68
N ALA A 265 -19.08 -4.06 4.39
CA ALA A 265 -19.16 -4.12 5.84
C ALA A 265 -18.45 -2.93 6.52
N GLN A 266 -17.29 -2.49 6.01
CA GLN A 266 -16.63 -1.29 6.50
C GLN A 266 -17.53 -0.06 6.37
N GLU A 267 -18.11 0.18 5.17
CA GLU A 267 -19.05 1.29 4.94
C GLU A 267 -20.21 1.28 5.94
N LEU A 268 -20.84 0.11 6.18
CA LEU A 268 -21.95 0.00 7.14
C LEU A 268 -21.50 0.21 8.60
N LEU A 269 -20.32 -0.30 8.97
CA LEU A 269 -19.75 -0.11 10.32
C LEU A 269 -19.39 1.35 10.58
N GLU A 270 -19.03 2.10 9.56
CA GLU A 270 -18.70 3.53 9.60
C GLU A 270 -19.95 4.41 9.65
N ALA A 271 -20.94 4.08 8.81
CA ALA A 271 -22.10 4.94 8.58
C ALA A 271 -23.31 4.64 9.49
N THR A 272 -23.37 3.44 10.12
CA THR A 272 -24.59 2.99 10.84
C THR A 272 -24.29 2.40 12.21
N ASP A 273 -25.34 2.32 13.05
CA ASP A 273 -25.34 1.64 14.36
C ASP A 273 -25.78 0.17 14.29
N GLU A 274 -25.93 -0.39 13.09
CA GLU A 274 -26.37 -1.76 12.92
C GLU A 274 -25.50 -2.76 13.70
N THR A 275 -26.13 -3.81 14.22
CA THR A 275 -25.41 -4.89 14.90
C THR A 275 -24.47 -5.62 13.95
N ILE A 276 -23.46 -6.28 14.46
CA ILE A 276 -22.55 -7.07 13.62
C ILE A 276 -23.32 -8.19 12.88
N GLU A 277 -24.36 -8.71 13.49
CA GLU A 277 -25.29 -9.67 12.92
C GLU A 277 -26.05 -9.08 11.72
N ALA A 278 -26.58 -7.87 11.86
CA ALA A 278 -27.28 -7.16 10.77
C ALA A 278 -26.31 -6.84 9.62
N VAL A 279 -25.12 -6.34 9.94
CA VAL A 279 -24.07 -6.08 8.94
C VAL A 279 -23.67 -7.37 8.20
N ALA A 280 -23.57 -8.52 8.90
CA ALA A 280 -23.25 -9.80 8.26
C ALA A 280 -24.32 -10.22 7.25
N VAL A 281 -25.59 -10.01 7.57
CA VAL A 281 -26.72 -10.28 6.65
C VAL A 281 -26.70 -9.31 5.48
N ALA A 282 -26.60 -7.99 5.74
CA ALA A 282 -26.61 -6.94 4.72
C ALA A 282 -25.44 -7.02 3.73
N THR A 283 -24.37 -7.72 4.12
CA THR A 283 -23.19 -7.94 3.26
C THR A 283 -23.12 -9.34 2.64
N GLY A 284 -24.16 -10.17 2.84
CA GLY A 284 -24.19 -11.55 2.32
C GLY A 284 -23.15 -12.48 2.93
N MET A 285 -22.58 -12.13 4.10
CA MET A 285 -21.70 -13.00 4.87
C MET A 285 -22.47 -14.08 5.65
N GLY A 286 -23.78 -13.93 5.79
CA GLY A 286 -24.72 -14.84 6.41
C GLY A 286 -24.67 -14.79 7.93
N THR A 287 -23.53 -14.96 8.57
CA THR A 287 -23.38 -14.97 10.04
C THR A 287 -22.30 -14.00 10.52
N ALA A 288 -22.48 -13.47 11.74
CA ALA A 288 -21.46 -12.64 12.39
C ALA A 288 -20.12 -13.36 12.55
N THR A 289 -20.12 -14.68 12.77
CA THR A 289 -18.88 -15.48 12.86
C THR A 289 -18.12 -15.46 11.54
N THR A 290 -18.83 -15.64 10.42
CA THR A 290 -18.21 -15.57 9.07
C THR A 290 -17.68 -14.16 8.81
N LEU A 291 -18.48 -13.12 9.11
CA LEU A 291 -18.05 -11.74 8.97
C LEU A 291 -16.80 -11.46 9.81
N ARG A 292 -16.77 -11.77 11.10
CA ARG A 292 -15.61 -11.53 11.99
C ARG A 292 -14.34 -12.20 11.45
N ARG A 293 -14.44 -13.44 11.00
CA ARG A 293 -13.29 -14.18 10.43
C ARG A 293 -12.77 -13.55 9.14
N GLN A 294 -13.66 -13.24 8.19
CA GLN A 294 -13.25 -12.67 6.91
C GLN A 294 -12.78 -11.23 7.05
N PHE A 295 -13.45 -10.44 7.87
CA PHE A 295 -13.10 -9.05 8.16
C PHE A 295 -11.72 -8.97 8.81
N LYS A 296 -11.45 -9.76 9.87
CA LYS A 296 -10.13 -9.81 10.51
C LYS A 296 -9.04 -10.23 9.53
N ARG A 297 -9.34 -11.18 8.62
CA ARG A 297 -8.36 -11.61 7.60
C ARG A 297 -8.01 -10.52 6.60
N VAL A 298 -8.97 -9.67 6.22
CA VAL A 298 -8.80 -8.63 5.20
C VAL A 298 -8.35 -7.29 5.80
N VAL A 299 -8.91 -6.92 6.95
CA VAL A 299 -8.72 -5.61 7.61
C VAL A 299 -7.67 -5.66 8.73
N GLY A 300 -7.34 -6.86 9.23
CA GLY A 300 -6.36 -7.05 10.31
C GLY A 300 -6.97 -7.00 11.72
N VAL A 301 -8.12 -6.35 11.91
CA VAL A 301 -8.79 -6.19 13.20
C VAL A 301 -10.26 -6.70 13.15
N PRO A 302 -10.86 -7.08 14.28
CA PRO A 302 -12.28 -7.45 14.33
C PRO A 302 -13.22 -6.27 14.00
N PRO A 303 -14.44 -6.52 13.45
CA PRO A 303 -15.42 -5.48 13.11
C PRO A 303 -15.77 -4.54 14.27
N ASP A 304 -15.94 -5.08 15.48
CA ASP A 304 -16.26 -4.29 16.67
C ASP A 304 -15.13 -3.32 17.05
N THR A 305 -13.88 -3.77 16.93
CA THR A 305 -12.69 -2.95 17.18
C THR A 305 -12.56 -1.87 16.10
N TYR A 306 -12.80 -2.24 14.82
CA TYR A 306 -12.82 -1.31 13.70
C TYR A 306 -13.84 -0.18 13.92
N ARG A 307 -15.10 -0.52 14.24
CA ARG A 307 -16.16 0.46 14.50
C ARG A 307 -15.80 1.41 15.63
N ARG A 308 -15.29 0.91 16.75
CA ARG A 308 -14.88 1.75 17.88
C ARG A 308 -13.78 2.74 17.48
N ALA A 309 -12.74 2.26 16.79
CA ALA A 309 -11.66 3.13 16.33
C ALA A 309 -12.16 4.22 15.37
N PHE A 310 -13.16 3.92 14.54
CA PHE A 310 -13.74 4.88 13.61
C PHE A 310 -14.61 5.94 14.33
N ARG A 311 -15.37 5.56 15.38
CA ARG A 311 -16.30 6.44 16.08
C ARG A 311 -15.68 7.29 17.18
N THR A 312 -14.64 6.81 17.85
CA THR A 312 -13.86 7.65 18.77
C THR A 312 -13.16 8.79 18.05
N ALA A 313 -13.00 8.68 16.73
CA ALA A 313 -12.48 9.74 15.88
C ALA A 313 -13.55 10.74 15.38
N ASN A 314 -14.84 10.50 15.64
CA ASN A 314 -15.94 11.37 15.19
C ASN A 314 -17.02 11.47 16.29
N PRO A 315 -16.78 12.19 17.42
CA PRO A 315 -17.87 12.52 18.36
C PRO A 315 -18.85 13.43 17.63
N ALA A 316 -20.13 13.05 17.63
CA ALA A 316 -21.24 13.78 17.05
C ALA A 316 -21.37 15.19 17.62
#